data_8ad99fad4a327ae8c19fb22988fbdf02
#
_entry.id   8ad99fad4a327ae8c19fb22988fbdf02
#
_cell.length_a   1.000
_cell.length_b   1.000
_cell.length_c   1.000
_cell.angle_alpha   90.00
_cell.angle_beta   90.00
_cell.angle_gamma   90.00
#
_symmetry.space_group_name_H-M   'P 1'
#
loop_
_entity.id
_entity.type
_entity.pdbx_description
1 polymer ?
#
loop_
_entity_poly.entity_id
_entity_poly.type
_entity_poly.pdbx_seq_one_letter_code
_entity_poly.pdbx_strand_id
1 'polypeptide(L)'
;MNTYEAKTEEEALNRACQDLGITPEEFHYEVVEVHKGLFSKKVVIAGWCESMVEEYVGQFVERTLSSLGFETQTTVFKQDDRIYCNVETSNNSVVIGKKGVILRALNFITKSAVNTQFKQRIEISVDINGYKEQRYQKVAAMAKRFGKKVQHSKINMKLDPLPADERKVIHQVIAEMPHLATQSHGEGKNRYLEIYYVD
;
A
#
# COMPACT_ATOMS: atom_id res chain seq x y z
N MET A 1 6.28 -8.04 -16.49
CA MET A 1 7.52 -7.51 -17.12
C MET A 1 7.53 -7.91 -18.59
N ASN A 2 7.87 -6.99 -19.45
CA ASN A 2 8.00 -7.23 -20.89
C ASN A 2 9.47 -7.45 -21.26
N THR A 3 9.73 -8.24 -22.29
CA THR A 3 11.09 -8.51 -22.78
C THR A 3 11.25 -7.94 -24.18
N TYR A 4 12.37 -7.28 -24.41
CA TYR A 4 12.72 -6.68 -25.69
C TYR A 4 14.12 -7.12 -26.12
N GLU A 5 14.24 -7.47 -27.39
CA GLU A 5 15.47 -8.01 -28.00
C GLU A 5 15.96 -7.09 -29.12
N ALA A 6 17.26 -6.82 -29.14
CA ALA A 6 17.92 -6.09 -30.22
C ALA A 6 19.41 -6.43 -30.33
N LYS A 7 20.14 -5.77 -31.21
CA LYS A 7 21.60 -5.94 -31.37
C LYS A 7 22.37 -5.20 -30.27
N THR A 8 21.81 -4.13 -29.74
CA THR A 8 22.38 -3.34 -28.65
C THR A 8 21.34 -3.09 -27.58
N GLU A 9 21.79 -2.77 -26.38
CA GLU A 9 20.92 -2.41 -25.26
C GLU A 9 20.09 -1.16 -25.56
N GLU A 10 20.71 -0.15 -26.18
CA GLU A 10 20.05 1.08 -26.60
C GLU A 10 18.92 0.84 -27.63
N GLU A 11 19.17 -0.04 -28.62
CA GLU A 11 18.12 -0.44 -29.56
C GLU A 11 16.95 -1.19 -28.89
N ALA A 12 17.28 -2.05 -27.90
CA ALA A 12 16.24 -2.78 -27.14
C ALA A 12 15.40 -1.80 -26.30
N LEU A 13 16.06 -0.84 -25.64
CA LEU A 13 15.39 0.22 -24.86
C LEU A 13 14.49 1.09 -25.76
N ASN A 14 15.01 1.52 -26.90
CA ASN A 14 14.22 2.32 -27.85
C ASN A 14 12.98 1.57 -28.35
N ARG A 15 13.08 0.27 -28.60
CA ARG A 15 11.92 -0.57 -28.95
C ARG A 15 10.90 -0.63 -27.83
N ALA A 16 11.35 -0.82 -26.59
CA ALA A 16 10.47 -0.83 -25.42
C ALA A 16 9.72 0.51 -25.30
N CYS A 17 10.44 1.63 -25.42
CA CYS A 17 9.84 2.96 -25.34
C CYS A 17 8.83 3.24 -26.44
N GLN A 18 9.14 2.82 -27.68
CA GLN A 18 8.21 2.96 -28.83
C GLN A 18 6.95 2.10 -28.65
N ASP A 19 7.09 0.86 -28.19
CA ASP A 19 5.99 -0.07 -27.98
C ASP A 19 5.04 0.40 -26.86
N LEU A 20 5.61 0.94 -25.79
CA LEU A 20 4.87 1.38 -24.60
C LEU A 20 4.45 2.86 -24.65
N GLY A 21 4.97 3.64 -25.61
CA GLY A 21 4.68 5.07 -25.74
C GLY A 21 5.24 5.91 -24.59
N ILE A 22 6.42 5.55 -24.07
CA ILE A 22 7.06 6.16 -22.90
C ILE A 22 8.46 6.66 -23.23
N THR A 23 9.05 7.44 -22.32
CA THR A 23 10.45 7.87 -22.40
C THR A 23 11.39 6.83 -21.80
N PRO A 24 12.70 6.84 -22.15
CA PRO A 24 13.68 5.91 -21.58
C PRO A 24 13.78 5.99 -20.05
N GLU A 25 13.55 7.16 -19.46
CA GLU A 25 13.61 7.39 -18.01
C GLU A 25 12.44 6.73 -17.26
N GLU A 26 11.33 6.46 -17.95
CA GLU A 26 10.13 5.81 -17.40
C GLU A 26 10.20 4.29 -17.48
N PHE A 27 11.19 3.73 -18.18
CA PHE A 27 11.34 2.29 -18.32
C PHE A 27 12.42 1.72 -17.39
N HIS A 28 12.00 0.99 -16.37
CA HIS A 28 12.88 0.28 -15.45
C HIS A 28 13.20 -1.09 -16.02
N TYR A 29 14.48 -1.41 -16.28
CA TYR A 29 14.84 -2.67 -16.89
C TYR A 29 16.14 -3.27 -16.33
N GLU A 30 16.33 -4.57 -16.56
CA GLU A 30 17.58 -5.30 -16.37
C GLU A 30 17.96 -6.01 -17.67
N VAL A 31 19.25 -6.12 -17.93
CA VAL A 31 19.74 -6.92 -19.05
C VAL A 31 19.76 -8.38 -18.60
N VAL A 32 18.90 -9.20 -19.23
CA VAL A 32 18.73 -10.62 -18.86
C VAL A 32 19.60 -11.56 -19.69
N GLU A 33 19.98 -11.16 -20.90
CA GLU A 33 20.76 -12.00 -21.78
C GLU A 33 21.65 -11.17 -22.72
N VAL A 34 22.90 -11.58 -22.89
CA VAL A 34 23.83 -11.00 -23.87
C VAL A 34 24.55 -12.11 -24.61
N HIS A 35 24.22 -12.28 -25.89
CA HIS A 35 24.95 -13.17 -26.79
C HIS A 35 25.93 -12.38 -27.67
N LYS A 36 27.21 -12.79 -27.63
CA LYS A 36 28.25 -12.27 -28.52
C LYS A 36 28.76 -13.45 -29.37
N GLY A 37 28.11 -13.71 -30.51
CA GLY A 37 28.57 -14.66 -31.49
C GLY A 37 29.51 -14.00 -32.51
N LEU A 38 30.24 -14.84 -33.30
CA LEU A 38 31.15 -14.37 -34.36
C LEU A 38 30.44 -13.54 -35.45
N PHE A 39 29.11 -13.79 -35.65
CA PHE A 39 28.32 -13.16 -36.71
C PHE A 39 26.99 -12.55 -36.20
N SER A 40 26.71 -12.66 -34.90
CA SER A 40 25.47 -12.12 -34.33
C SER A 40 25.68 -11.59 -32.93
N LYS A 41 25.13 -10.42 -32.67
CA LYS A 41 25.06 -9.80 -31.36
C LYS A 41 23.59 -9.69 -30.96
N LYS A 42 23.25 -10.18 -29.77
CA LYS A 42 21.90 -10.18 -29.23
C LYS A 42 21.92 -9.70 -27.80
N VAL A 43 21.12 -8.72 -27.48
CA VAL A 43 20.87 -8.24 -26.12
C VAL A 43 19.38 -8.34 -25.85
N VAL A 44 19.03 -8.94 -24.72
CA VAL A 44 17.64 -9.01 -24.24
C VAL A 44 17.55 -8.25 -22.93
N ILE A 45 16.65 -7.30 -22.89
CA ILE A 45 16.28 -6.57 -21.67
C ILE A 45 14.90 -7.04 -21.20
N ALA A 46 14.70 -7.11 -19.90
CA ALA A 46 13.39 -7.31 -19.29
C ALA A 46 13.07 -6.13 -18.38
N GLY A 47 11.90 -5.54 -18.55
CA GLY A 47 11.59 -4.32 -17.83
C GLY A 47 10.10 -4.07 -17.65
N TRP A 48 9.79 -2.94 -17.03
CA TRP A 48 8.44 -2.49 -16.71
C TRP A 48 8.40 -0.96 -16.60
N CYS A 49 7.20 -0.41 -16.75
CA CYS A 49 6.90 0.99 -16.49
C CYS A 49 5.73 1.11 -15.50
N GLU A 50 5.47 2.31 -15.04
CA GLU A 50 4.48 2.59 -14.01
C GLU A 50 3.08 2.11 -14.38
N SER A 51 2.62 2.33 -15.62
CA SER A 51 1.32 1.87 -16.08
C SER A 51 1.13 0.36 -15.99
N MET A 52 2.20 -0.43 -16.19
CA MET A 52 2.17 -1.88 -16.02
C MET A 52 1.99 -2.29 -14.56
N VAL A 53 2.54 -1.51 -13.63
CA VAL A 53 2.34 -1.73 -12.18
C VAL A 53 0.91 -1.43 -11.80
N GLU A 54 0.36 -0.30 -12.27
CA GLU A 54 -1.03 0.08 -12.01
C GLU A 54 -2.01 -0.96 -12.54
N GLU A 55 -1.81 -1.41 -13.78
CA GLU A 55 -2.62 -2.47 -14.39
C GLU A 55 -2.54 -3.78 -13.58
N TYR A 56 -1.33 -4.19 -13.19
CA TYR A 56 -1.13 -5.40 -12.39
C TYR A 56 -1.82 -5.32 -11.03
N VAL A 57 -1.74 -4.17 -10.34
CA VAL A 57 -2.43 -3.94 -9.06
C VAL A 57 -3.93 -4.11 -9.22
N GLY A 58 -4.55 -3.45 -10.20
CA GLY A 58 -5.98 -3.56 -10.48
C GLY A 58 -6.41 -5.00 -10.75
N GLN A 59 -5.75 -5.64 -11.71
CA GLN A 59 -6.03 -7.03 -12.09
C GLN A 59 -5.85 -8.01 -10.92
N PHE A 60 -4.80 -7.83 -10.10
CA PHE A 60 -4.55 -8.70 -8.95
C PHE A 60 -5.66 -8.59 -7.92
N VAL A 61 -6.09 -7.37 -7.58
CA VAL A 61 -7.16 -7.12 -6.61
C VAL A 61 -8.49 -7.65 -7.13
N GLU A 62 -8.86 -7.37 -8.39
CA GLU A 62 -10.10 -7.84 -9.01
C GLU A 62 -10.15 -9.36 -9.07
N ARG A 63 -9.09 -10.02 -9.55
CA ARG A 63 -9.03 -11.50 -9.60
C ARG A 63 -9.13 -12.11 -8.21
N THR A 64 -8.46 -11.51 -7.21
CA THR A 64 -8.51 -12.00 -5.83
C THR A 64 -9.93 -11.95 -5.28
N LEU A 65 -10.61 -10.81 -5.42
CA LEU A 65 -11.97 -10.63 -4.90
C LEU A 65 -13.02 -11.40 -5.71
N SER A 66 -12.86 -11.47 -7.04
CA SER A 66 -13.75 -12.26 -7.89
C SER A 66 -13.66 -13.77 -7.59
N SER A 67 -12.45 -14.27 -7.26
CA SER A 67 -12.27 -15.66 -6.82
C SER A 67 -12.98 -15.98 -5.49
N LEU A 68 -13.27 -14.95 -4.69
CA LEU A 68 -14.06 -15.04 -3.47
C LEU A 68 -15.55 -14.78 -3.69
N GLY A 69 -16.00 -14.57 -4.94
CA GLY A 69 -17.39 -14.38 -5.32
C GLY A 69 -17.88 -12.94 -5.23
N PHE A 70 -16.97 -11.94 -5.18
CA PHE A 70 -17.36 -10.52 -5.17
C PHE A 70 -17.25 -9.91 -6.56
N GLU A 71 -18.29 -9.23 -7.02
CA GLU A 71 -18.18 -8.31 -8.14
C GLU A 71 -17.36 -7.10 -7.71
N THR A 72 -16.36 -6.74 -8.51
CA THR A 72 -15.34 -5.77 -8.10
C THR A 72 -14.93 -4.91 -9.29
N GLN A 73 -14.80 -3.62 -9.05
CA GLN A 73 -14.17 -2.65 -9.93
C GLN A 73 -13.06 -1.94 -9.18
N THR A 74 -11.96 -1.67 -9.86
CA THR A 74 -10.82 -0.96 -9.30
C THR A 74 -10.50 0.30 -10.09
N THR A 75 -10.12 1.35 -9.37
CA THR A 75 -9.48 2.56 -9.93
C THR A 75 -8.10 2.67 -9.34
N VAL A 76 -7.07 2.56 -10.19
CA VAL A 76 -5.68 2.61 -9.78
C VAL A 76 -5.03 3.88 -10.32
N PHE A 77 -4.28 4.56 -9.48
CA PHE A 77 -3.55 5.78 -9.84
C PHE A 77 -2.35 5.98 -8.92
N LYS A 78 -1.34 6.68 -9.42
CA LYS A 78 -0.20 7.11 -8.60
C LYS A 78 -0.42 8.51 -8.07
N GLN A 79 -0.06 8.70 -6.83
CA GLN A 79 0.07 10.02 -6.22
C GLN A 79 1.35 10.02 -5.38
N ASP A 80 2.22 10.98 -5.64
CA ASP A 80 3.59 11.02 -5.10
C ASP A 80 4.32 9.69 -5.42
N ASP A 81 4.95 9.07 -4.43
CA ASP A 81 5.66 7.79 -4.59
C ASP A 81 4.81 6.57 -4.22
N ARG A 82 3.48 6.68 -4.26
CA ARG A 82 2.57 5.61 -3.85
C ARG A 82 1.50 5.35 -4.89
N ILE A 83 1.25 4.07 -5.15
CA ILE A 83 0.12 3.62 -5.97
C ILE A 83 -1.09 3.40 -5.06
N TYR A 84 -2.20 4.03 -5.41
CA TYR A 84 -3.49 3.88 -4.75
C TYR A 84 -4.38 3.01 -5.60
N CYS A 85 -5.06 2.06 -4.96
CA CYS A 85 -6.08 1.22 -5.57
C CYS A 85 -7.38 1.39 -4.79
N ASN A 86 -8.32 2.14 -5.36
CA ASN A 86 -9.66 2.27 -4.81
C ASN A 86 -10.53 1.15 -5.35
N VAL A 87 -11.21 0.45 -4.46
CA VAL A 87 -12.00 -0.72 -4.75
C VAL A 87 -13.47 -0.44 -4.47
N GLU A 88 -14.31 -0.72 -5.45
CA GLU A 88 -15.76 -0.81 -5.30
C GLU A 88 -16.17 -2.26 -5.42
N THR A 89 -16.98 -2.77 -4.49
CA THR A 89 -17.37 -4.18 -4.48
C THR A 89 -18.84 -4.32 -4.07
N SER A 90 -19.45 -5.43 -4.48
CA SER A 90 -20.84 -5.76 -4.15
C SER A 90 -21.11 -5.87 -2.64
N ASN A 91 -20.10 -6.12 -1.81
CA ASN A 91 -20.23 -6.18 -0.35
C ASN A 91 -19.02 -5.64 0.39
N ASN A 92 -18.93 -4.32 0.47
CA ASN A 92 -17.84 -3.59 1.14
C ASN A 92 -17.62 -4.05 2.59
N SER A 93 -18.70 -4.32 3.34
CA SER A 93 -18.61 -4.67 4.76
C SER A 93 -17.83 -5.97 4.99
N VAL A 94 -18.05 -6.97 4.14
CA VAL A 94 -17.38 -8.27 4.23
C VAL A 94 -15.92 -8.12 3.81
N VAL A 95 -15.65 -7.43 2.71
CA VAL A 95 -14.27 -7.26 2.18
C VAL A 95 -13.42 -6.34 3.08
N ILE A 96 -14.02 -5.41 3.78
CA ILE A 96 -13.35 -4.63 4.83
C ILE A 96 -13.08 -5.50 6.06
N GLY A 97 -14.08 -6.24 6.53
CA GLY A 97 -14.02 -7.05 7.73
C GLY A 97 -14.00 -6.25 9.04
N LYS A 98 -14.07 -6.94 10.17
CA LYS A 98 -14.10 -6.31 11.51
C LYS A 98 -12.88 -5.42 11.73
N LYS A 99 -13.08 -4.14 11.99
CA LYS A 99 -12.00 -3.13 12.17
C LYS A 99 -11.00 -3.11 10.99
N GLY A 100 -11.41 -3.46 9.76
CA GLY A 100 -10.57 -3.43 8.57
C GLY A 100 -9.54 -4.57 8.47
N VAL A 101 -9.75 -5.69 9.13
CA VAL A 101 -8.76 -6.80 9.16
C VAL A 101 -8.57 -7.43 7.79
N ILE A 102 -9.65 -7.61 7.02
CA ILE A 102 -9.59 -8.22 5.68
C ILE A 102 -8.96 -7.25 4.69
N LEU A 103 -9.36 -5.97 4.72
CA LEU A 103 -8.73 -4.94 3.88
C LEU A 103 -7.22 -4.83 4.11
N ARG A 104 -6.76 -4.92 5.35
CA ARG A 104 -5.31 -4.94 5.63
C ARG A 104 -4.62 -6.19 5.08
N ALA A 105 -5.27 -7.35 5.16
CA ALA A 105 -4.74 -8.57 4.56
C ALA A 105 -4.67 -8.45 3.04
N LEU A 106 -5.71 -7.93 2.39
CA LEU A 106 -5.73 -7.66 0.95
C LEU A 106 -4.60 -6.71 0.55
N ASN A 107 -4.44 -5.59 1.26
CA ASN A 107 -3.36 -4.65 1.02
C ASN A 107 -1.97 -5.30 1.17
N PHE A 108 -1.79 -6.17 2.16
CA PHE A 108 -0.53 -6.87 2.38
C PHE A 108 -0.20 -7.84 1.25
N ILE A 109 -1.15 -8.69 0.83
CA ILE A 109 -0.91 -9.66 -0.26
C ILE A 109 -0.72 -8.96 -1.60
N THR A 110 -1.46 -7.88 -1.88
CA THR A 110 -1.28 -7.06 -3.10
C THR A 110 0.13 -6.47 -3.14
N LYS A 111 0.57 -5.83 -2.05
CA LYS A 111 1.93 -5.28 -1.95
C LYS A 111 3.00 -6.35 -2.12
N SER A 112 2.84 -7.52 -1.50
CA SER A 112 3.75 -8.65 -1.64
C SER A 112 3.83 -9.16 -3.08
N ALA A 113 2.68 -9.34 -3.73
CA ALA A 113 2.61 -9.82 -5.10
C ALA A 113 3.31 -8.86 -6.08
N VAL A 114 3.03 -7.56 -5.95
CA VAL A 114 3.64 -6.53 -6.79
C VAL A 114 5.15 -6.47 -6.58
N ASN A 115 5.61 -6.42 -5.33
CA ASN A 115 7.05 -6.36 -5.04
C ASN A 115 7.81 -7.60 -5.54
N THR A 116 7.16 -8.76 -5.54
CA THR A 116 7.71 -10.00 -6.10
C THR A 116 7.74 -9.95 -7.62
N GLN A 117 6.65 -9.49 -8.25
CA GLN A 117 6.51 -9.42 -9.71
C GLN A 117 7.51 -8.45 -10.35
N PHE A 118 7.68 -7.28 -9.74
CA PHE A 118 8.53 -6.21 -10.29
C PHE A 118 9.93 -6.14 -9.65
N LYS A 119 10.24 -7.05 -8.70
CA LYS A 119 11.52 -7.13 -8.00
C LYS A 119 11.96 -5.81 -7.36
N GLN A 120 11.01 -4.96 -7.01
CA GLN A 120 11.24 -3.64 -6.44
C GLN A 120 10.26 -3.35 -5.30
N ARG A 121 10.70 -2.52 -4.35
CA ARG A 121 9.84 -2.06 -3.26
C ARG A 121 8.97 -0.93 -3.73
N ILE A 122 7.73 -1.24 -4.08
CA ILE A 122 6.70 -0.29 -4.50
C ILE A 122 5.71 -0.11 -3.34
N GLU A 123 5.42 1.14 -2.99
CA GLU A 123 4.45 1.46 -1.96
C GLU A 123 3.04 1.45 -2.55
N ILE A 124 2.17 0.63 -1.96
CA ILE A 124 0.77 0.44 -2.41
C ILE A 124 -0.19 0.68 -1.27
N SER A 125 -1.32 1.27 -1.58
CA SER A 125 -2.44 1.49 -0.66
C SER A 125 -3.75 1.07 -1.31
N VAL A 126 -4.26 -0.09 -0.92
CA VAL A 126 -5.61 -0.53 -1.29
C VAL A 126 -6.62 0.06 -0.31
N ASP A 127 -7.69 0.66 -0.80
CA ASP A 127 -8.81 1.16 0.01
C ASP A 127 -10.15 0.74 -0.58
N ILE A 128 -11.18 0.65 0.24
CA ILE A 128 -12.54 0.28 -0.13
C ILE A 128 -13.48 1.40 0.25
N ASN A 129 -13.98 2.11 -0.77
CA ASN A 129 -14.99 3.16 -0.60
C ASN A 129 -14.66 4.18 0.50
N GLY A 130 -13.41 4.63 0.58
CA GLY A 130 -12.96 5.64 1.55
C GLY A 130 -12.94 5.14 3.01
N TYR A 131 -12.91 3.82 3.23
CA TYR A 131 -12.95 3.23 4.57
C TYR A 131 -11.84 3.74 5.48
N LYS A 132 -10.60 3.89 4.97
CA LYS A 132 -9.45 4.31 5.79
C LYS A 132 -9.69 5.68 6.40
N GLU A 133 -10.13 6.64 5.60
CA GLU A 133 -10.41 8.01 6.07
C GLU A 133 -11.53 8.00 7.14
N GLN A 134 -12.64 7.34 6.86
CA GLN A 134 -13.74 7.19 7.82
C GLN A 134 -13.29 6.52 9.12
N ARG A 135 -12.41 5.52 9.00
CA ARG A 135 -11.87 4.80 10.15
C ARG A 135 -10.97 5.70 11.00
N TYR A 136 -10.09 6.47 10.38
CA TYR A 136 -9.20 7.40 11.08
C TYR A 136 -9.98 8.51 11.79
N GLN A 137 -11.04 9.04 11.18
CA GLN A 137 -11.93 10.01 11.83
C GLN A 137 -12.59 9.41 13.08
N LYS A 138 -13.09 8.18 13.02
CA LYS A 138 -13.66 7.47 14.18
C LYS A 138 -12.63 7.24 15.28
N VAL A 139 -11.40 6.87 14.91
CA VAL A 139 -10.29 6.68 15.85
C VAL A 139 -9.87 8.00 16.49
N ALA A 140 -9.80 9.08 15.72
CA ALA A 140 -9.50 10.41 16.24
C ALA A 140 -10.56 10.91 17.23
N ALA A 141 -11.85 10.73 16.90
CA ALA A 141 -12.94 11.07 17.81
C ALA A 141 -12.89 10.26 19.12
N MET A 142 -12.58 8.97 19.01
CA MET A 142 -12.38 8.09 20.17
C MET A 142 -11.19 8.58 21.03
N ALA A 143 -10.07 8.93 20.42
CA ALA A 143 -8.90 9.45 21.11
C ALA A 143 -9.21 10.74 21.88
N LYS A 144 -9.88 11.71 21.25
CA LYS A 144 -10.33 12.95 21.91
C LYS A 144 -11.21 12.68 23.12
N ARG A 145 -12.16 11.73 23.00
CA ARG A 145 -13.04 11.35 24.13
C ARG A 145 -12.25 10.74 25.29
N PHE A 146 -11.34 9.84 25.00
CA PHE A 146 -10.51 9.20 26.03
C PHE A 146 -9.51 10.18 26.62
N GLY A 147 -8.89 11.05 25.84
CA GLY A 147 -8.02 12.10 26.31
C GLY A 147 -8.72 13.01 27.34
N LYS A 148 -9.94 13.51 27.03
CA LYS A 148 -10.76 14.29 27.97
C LYS A 148 -11.03 13.55 29.28
N LYS A 149 -11.29 12.23 29.20
CA LYS A 149 -11.51 11.41 30.39
C LYS A 149 -10.26 11.31 31.26
N VAL A 150 -9.09 11.11 30.66
CA VAL A 150 -7.80 11.07 31.37
C VAL A 150 -7.47 12.44 31.96
N GLN A 151 -7.68 13.54 31.24
CA GLN A 151 -7.49 14.90 31.76
C GLN A 151 -8.33 15.15 33.02
N HIS A 152 -9.59 14.73 33.01
CA HIS A 152 -10.49 14.95 34.15
C HIS A 152 -10.19 14.03 35.33
N SER A 153 -9.95 12.75 35.09
CA SER A 153 -9.75 11.77 36.16
C SER A 153 -8.31 11.66 36.65
N LYS A 154 -7.35 12.12 35.85
CA LYS A 154 -5.89 11.92 36.04
C LYS A 154 -5.47 10.44 36.16
N ILE A 155 -6.34 9.53 35.73
CA ILE A 155 -6.10 8.08 35.73
C ILE A 155 -5.71 7.64 34.33
N ASN A 156 -4.59 6.95 34.21
CA ASN A 156 -4.10 6.41 32.94
C ASN A 156 -5.13 5.48 32.29
N MET A 157 -5.17 5.49 30.97
CA MET A 157 -6.08 4.67 30.20
C MET A 157 -5.33 3.81 29.20
N LYS A 158 -5.43 2.51 29.39
CA LYS A 158 -4.96 1.51 28.44
C LYS A 158 -6.03 1.28 27.36
N LEU A 159 -5.62 1.34 26.07
CA LEU A 159 -6.49 1.05 24.94
C LEU A 159 -6.38 -0.43 24.53
N ASP A 160 -7.37 -0.90 23.78
CA ASP A 160 -7.25 -2.20 23.10
C ASP A 160 -6.05 -2.20 22.12
N PRO A 161 -5.54 -3.38 21.74
CA PRO A 161 -4.58 -3.48 20.66
C PRO A 161 -5.10 -2.86 19.36
N LEU A 162 -4.25 -2.06 18.72
CA LEU A 162 -4.57 -1.30 17.52
C LEU A 162 -3.44 -1.40 16.47
N PRO A 163 -3.78 -1.36 15.18
CA PRO A 163 -2.80 -1.27 14.10
C PRO A 163 -1.89 -0.03 14.25
N ALA A 164 -0.73 -0.07 13.60
CA ALA A 164 0.28 0.98 13.73
C ALA A 164 -0.21 2.34 13.20
N ASP A 165 -0.94 2.34 12.10
CA ASP A 165 -1.57 3.52 11.50
C ASP A 165 -2.62 4.15 12.43
N GLU A 166 -3.50 3.36 13.03
CA GLU A 166 -4.48 3.84 14.01
C GLU A 166 -3.80 4.37 15.29
N ARG A 167 -2.73 3.71 15.76
CA ARG A 167 -1.95 4.21 16.91
C ARG A 167 -1.29 5.55 16.62
N LYS A 168 -0.81 5.77 15.37
CA LYS A 168 -0.26 7.05 14.94
C LYS A 168 -1.30 8.16 15.00
N VAL A 169 -2.53 7.91 14.54
CA VAL A 169 -3.64 8.87 14.63
C VAL A 169 -3.93 9.26 16.08
N ILE A 170 -4.00 8.27 16.98
CA ILE A 170 -4.25 8.56 18.42
C ILE A 170 -3.10 9.37 19.00
N HIS A 171 -1.87 9.00 18.71
CA HIS A 171 -0.69 9.71 19.19
C HIS A 171 -0.70 11.18 18.75
N GLN A 172 -1.01 11.46 17.48
CA GLN A 172 -1.14 12.82 16.96
C GLN A 172 -2.24 13.62 17.67
N VAL A 173 -3.43 13.04 17.83
CA VAL A 173 -4.56 13.69 18.49
C VAL A 173 -4.26 14.00 19.96
N ILE A 174 -3.64 13.08 20.69
CA ILE A 174 -3.33 13.26 22.10
C ILE A 174 -2.17 14.26 22.30
N ALA A 175 -1.21 14.30 21.38
CA ALA A 175 -0.10 15.28 21.43
C ALA A 175 -0.58 16.74 21.33
N GLU A 176 -1.75 16.99 20.75
CA GLU A 176 -2.39 18.32 20.70
C GLU A 176 -3.18 18.67 21.98
N MET A 177 -3.36 17.71 22.88
CA MET A 177 -4.14 17.91 24.11
C MET A 177 -3.21 18.22 25.30
N PRO A 178 -3.44 19.33 26.04
CA PRO A 178 -2.57 19.72 27.14
C PRO A 178 -2.59 18.67 28.27
N HIS A 179 -1.44 18.51 28.92
CA HIS A 179 -1.24 17.59 30.04
C HIS A 179 -1.48 16.10 29.71
N LEU A 180 -1.37 15.71 28.44
CA LEU A 180 -1.50 14.32 28.04
C LEU A 180 -0.30 13.86 27.23
N ALA A 181 0.05 12.59 27.38
CA ALA A 181 0.98 11.90 26.51
C ALA A 181 0.52 10.46 26.26
N THR A 182 1.14 9.82 25.27
CA THR A 182 0.86 8.42 24.95
C THR A 182 2.14 7.61 24.87
N GLN A 183 2.06 6.35 25.24
CA GLN A 183 3.14 5.38 25.08
C GLN A 183 2.63 4.09 24.48
N SER A 184 3.39 3.53 23.54
CA SER A 184 3.09 2.21 22.94
C SER A 184 3.75 1.10 23.74
N HIS A 185 2.98 0.06 24.07
CA HIS A 185 3.42 -1.13 24.79
C HIS A 185 3.11 -2.40 24.00
N GLY A 186 3.83 -3.48 24.29
CA GLY A 186 3.65 -4.77 23.65
C GLY A 186 4.20 -4.87 22.24
N GLU A 187 4.03 -6.02 21.61
CA GLU A 187 4.58 -6.34 20.30
C GLU A 187 3.54 -6.94 19.36
N GLY A 188 3.79 -6.83 18.06
CA GLY A 188 2.98 -7.47 17.02
C GLY A 188 1.49 -7.13 17.12
N LYS A 189 0.65 -8.16 17.15
CA LYS A 189 -0.82 -8.05 17.21
C LYS A 189 -1.35 -7.57 18.56
N ASN A 190 -0.55 -7.69 19.62
CA ASN A 190 -0.93 -7.29 20.98
C ASN A 190 -0.44 -5.88 21.33
N ARG A 191 0.13 -5.16 20.37
CA ARG A 191 0.64 -3.80 20.63
C ARG A 191 -0.50 -2.82 20.79
N TYR A 192 -0.48 -2.07 21.93
CA TYR A 192 -1.51 -1.12 22.32
C TYR A 192 -0.90 0.23 22.71
N LEU A 193 -1.75 1.23 22.90
CA LEU A 193 -1.40 2.54 23.44
C LEU A 193 -1.97 2.70 24.85
N GLU A 194 -1.21 3.39 25.68
CA GLU A 194 -1.65 3.95 26.95
C GLU A 194 -1.66 5.48 26.85
N ILE A 195 -2.75 6.11 27.29
CA ILE A 195 -2.88 7.56 27.44
C ILE A 195 -2.68 7.86 28.91
N TYR A 196 -1.78 8.78 29.24
CA TYR A 196 -1.48 9.15 30.62
C TYR A 196 -1.44 10.65 30.80
N TYR A 197 -1.73 11.08 32.03
CA TYR A 197 -1.67 12.46 32.45
C TYR A 197 -0.21 12.85 32.77
N VAL A 198 0.17 14.05 32.35
CA VAL A 198 1.49 14.66 32.63
C VAL A 198 1.24 16.00 33.28
N ASP A 199 1.89 16.26 34.44
CA ASP A 199 1.78 17.52 35.19
C ASP A 199 2.39 18.70 34.45
#